data_c2dd9041339d999331d88f3d44d284bc
#
_entry.id   c2dd9041339d999331d88f3d44d284bc
#
_cell.length_a   1.000
_cell.length_b   1.000
_cell.length_c   1.000
_cell.angle_alpha   90.00
_cell.angle_beta   90.00
_cell.angle_gamma   90.00
#
_symmetry.space_group_name_H-M   'P 1'
#
loop_
_entity.id
_entity.type
_entity.pdbx_description
1 polymer ?
#
loop_
_entity_poly.entity_id
_entity_poly.type
_entity_poly.pdbx_seq_one_letter_code
_entity_poly.pdbx_strand_id
1 'polypeptide(L)'
;MIPGSGTVHIVGAGLAGLAAAVELAAEGHRVHLYEAGRHAGGRCRSYLDAELGCRIDNGNHLLLAGNHRALGYLERIGALDTLEGPPDAVFPFIDAETGRRWTLRPNRGVFPWWILSAKRRVPGTRATDYLAVLALRRADPSATVLDALDREEKVFRGLWEPLAVAALNTGADRASARLFWRVLVETLGRGGGACRPLVPREGLSETFVDPALAHLHARSAEVRFGARLRALHFALDRVTELVFDTGPVGLGRSDSLILAVPAAVAARLVPALTVPDAYSPIVNAHFRCAVPTDSPYFVGVIGGAAEWIFRKREGLSVTVSAAGRVVDRPAEELRDLLWRDAALAYRLPADPVPPTRILKERRATFLASPAQLLRRPAPTTQWKNLLLAGDYVDTGLPGAIEGAIASGYTAAGRAFEVAGAPVRSDRRLTTRDASRAEQQRQRALT
;
A
#
# COMPACT_ATOMS: atom_id res chain seq x y z
N MET A 1 7.21 29.68 -9.47
CA MET A 1 6.57 29.10 -10.68
C MET A 1 7.55 29.17 -11.82
N ILE A 2 7.67 28.10 -12.61
CA ILE A 2 8.54 28.07 -13.82
C ILE A 2 7.83 28.88 -14.92
N PRO A 3 8.40 29.98 -15.43
CA PRO A 3 7.76 30.77 -16.47
C PRO A 3 7.56 29.95 -17.76
N GLY A 4 6.35 29.94 -18.31
CA GLY A 4 6.03 29.23 -19.56
C GLY A 4 5.66 27.75 -19.40
N SER A 5 5.69 27.17 -18.19
CA SER A 5 5.20 25.81 -17.95
C SER A 5 3.66 25.79 -17.93
N GLY A 6 3.05 24.78 -18.59
CA GLY A 6 1.63 24.54 -18.52
C GLY A 6 1.16 24.10 -17.12
N THR A 7 -0.15 24.01 -16.95
CA THR A 7 -0.76 23.47 -15.74
C THR A 7 -0.77 21.95 -15.82
N VAL A 8 -0.42 21.28 -14.70
CA VAL A 8 -0.61 19.85 -14.56
C VAL A 8 -1.92 19.61 -13.81
N HIS A 9 -2.90 19.06 -14.53
CA HIS A 9 -4.18 18.66 -13.98
C HIS A 9 -4.08 17.21 -13.47
N ILE A 10 -4.47 16.97 -12.22
CA ILE A 10 -4.43 15.65 -11.60
C ILE A 10 -5.85 15.30 -11.17
N VAL A 11 -6.39 14.18 -11.63
CA VAL A 11 -7.73 13.73 -11.26
C VAL A 11 -7.66 12.50 -10.38
N GLY A 12 -8.13 12.64 -9.13
CA GLY A 12 -8.08 11.67 -8.05
C GLY A 12 -7.05 12.02 -6.98
N ALA A 13 -7.53 12.31 -5.77
CA ALA A 13 -6.69 12.60 -4.60
C ALA A 13 -6.43 11.36 -3.72
N GLY A 14 -6.32 10.17 -4.32
CA GLY A 14 -5.72 8.99 -3.68
C GLY A 14 -4.19 9.15 -3.59
N LEU A 15 -3.49 8.19 -2.96
CA LEU A 15 -2.04 8.30 -2.75
C LEU A 15 -1.23 8.49 -4.04
N ALA A 16 -1.64 7.89 -5.14
CA ALA A 16 -0.97 8.08 -6.43
C ALA A 16 -1.07 9.54 -6.91
N GLY A 17 -2.28 10.12 -6.85
CA GLY A 17 -2.50 11.52 -7.23
C GLY A 17 -1.84 12.50 -6.26
N LEU A 18 -1.92 12.24 -4.95
CA LEU A 18 -1.23 13.06 -3.93
C LEU A 18 0.29 13.02 -4.12
N ALA A 19 0.87 11.83 -4.38
CA ALA A 19 2.32 11.71 -4.62
C ALA A 19 2.75 12.48 -5.87
N ALA A 20 1.98 12.40 -6.96
CA ALA A 20 2.24 13.18 -8.17
C ALA A 20 2.12 14.69 -7.91
N ALA A 21 1.07 15.11 -7.19
CA ALA A 21 0.84 16.52 -6.86
C ALA A 21 1.95 17.11 -5.98
N VAL A 22 2.34 16.38 -4.93
CA VAL A 22 3.42 16.77 -4.01
C VAL A 22 4.74 16.92 -4.74
N GLU A 23 5.09 15.98 -5.62
CA GLU A 23 6.32 16.01 -6.42
C GLU A 23 6.36 17.22 -7.35
N LEU A 24 5.29 17.42 -8.12
CA LEU A 24 5.15 18.52 -9.07
C LEU A 24 5.15 19.89 -8.38
N ALA A 25 4.40 20.03 -7.29
CA ALA A 25 4.36 21.28 -6.54
C ALA A 25 5.71 21.61 -5.87
N ALA A 26 6.46 20.60 -5.42
CA ALA A 26 7.80 20.79 -4.85
C ALA A 26 8.81 21.29 -5.90
N GLU A 27 8.65 20.90 -7.16
CA GLU A 27 9.47 21.39 -8.29
C GLU A 27 8.95 22.71 -8.90
N GLY A 28 7.90 23.33 -8.31
CA GLY A 28 7.40 24.64 -8.69
C GLY A 28 6.41 24.67 -9.87
N HIS A 29 5.88 23.51 -10.26
CA HIS A 29 4.82 23.45 -11.29
C HIS A 29 3.48 23.92 -10.76
N ARG A 30 2.64 24.47 -11.67
CA ARG A 30 1.26 24.76 -11.36
C ARG A 30 0.45 23.46 -11.35
N VAL A 31 -0.12 23.13 -10.20
CA VAL A 31 -0.87 21.89 -9.98
C VAL A 31 -2.33 22.19 -9.65
N HIS A 32 -3.23 21.56 -10.38
CA HIS A 32 -4.67 21.49 -10.06
C HIS A 32 -5.04 20.04 -9.76
N LEU A 33 -5.40 19.75 -8.51
CA LEU A 33 -5.82 18.43 -8.06
C LEU A 33 -7.34 18.40 -7.87
N TYR A 34 -7.99 17.43 -8.50
CA TYR A 34 -9.45 17.26 -8.46
C TYR A 34 -9.81 15.95 -7.78
N GLU A 35 -10.74 15.97 -6.83
CA GLU A 35 -11.27 14.82 -6.13
C GLU A 35 -12.79 14.76 -6.20
N ALA A 36 -13.33 13.59 -6.59
CA ALA A 36 -14.77 13.39 -6.72
C ALA A 36 -15.51 13.38 -5.38
N GLY A 37 -14.82 12.95 -4.32
CA GLY A 37 -15.34 12.90 -2.95
C GLY A 37 -15.13 14.20 -2.19
N ARG A 38 -15.56 14.19 -0.92
CA ARG A 38 -15.36 15.31 0.01
C ARG A 38 -14.01 15.23 0.75
N HIS A 39 -13.30 14.13 0.64
CA HIS A 39 -12.06 13.85 1.35
C HIS A 39 -11.03 13.22 0.43
N ALA A 40 -9.78 13.58 0.61
CA ALA A 40 -8.64 12.93 -0.04
C ALA A 40 -8.29 11.57 0.59
N GLY A 41 -7.29 10.90 0.04
CA GLY A 41 -6.72 9.63 0.52
C GLY A 41 -7.26 8.39 -0.20
N GLY A 42 -8.45 8.47 -0.79
CA GLY A 42 -9.05 7.32 -1.47
C GLY A 42 -9.25 6.14 -0.52
N ARG A 43 -8.57 4.99 -0.78
CA ARG A 43 -8.58 3.81 0.09
C ARG A 43 -7.71 3.98 1.35
N CYS A 44 -6.71 4.86 1.32
CA CYS A 44 -5.81 5.17 2.44
C CYS A 44 -6.32 6.41 3.19
N ARG A 45 -7.31 6.22 4.05
CA ARG A 45 -7.92 7.32 4.82
C ARG A 45 -8.40 6.86 6.18
N SER A 46 -8.51 7.80 7.10
CA SER A 46 -9.16 7.65 8.42
C SER A 46 -10.41 8.52 8.49
N TYR A 47 -11.37 8.13 9.29
CA TYR A 47 -12.59 8.90 9.53
C TYR A 47 -13.16 8.61 10.93
N LEU A 48 -13.98 9.54 11.42
CA LEU A 48 -14.73 9.33 12.65
C LEU A 48 -15.89 8.36 12.38
N ASP A 49 -15.88 7.23 13.06
CA ASP A 49 -17.01 6.29 13.02
C ASP A 49 -18.01 6.65 14.11
N ALA A 50 -19.27 6.88 13.71
CA ALA A 50 -20.30 7.35 14.63
C ALA A 50 -20.75 6.25 15.62
N GLU A 51 -20.69 4.97 15.24
CA GLU A 51 -21.09 3.86 16.10
C GLU A 51 -20.03 3.55 17.15
N LEU A 52 -18.75 3.58 16.77
CA LEU A 52 -17.65 3.41 17.71
C LEU A 52 -17.32 4.68 18.51
N GLY A 53 -17.73 5.86 18.04
CA GLY A 53 -17.39 7.13 18.65
C GLY A 53 -15.90 7.42 18.67
N CYS A 54 -15.13 6.82 17.77
CA CYS A 54 -13.69 7.02 17.63
C CYS A 54 -13.25 7.06 16.17
N ARG A 55 -12.02 7.51 15.93
CA ARG A 55 -11.42 7.52 14.61
C ARG A 55 -10.93 6.12 14.23
N ILE A 56 -11.28 5.68 13.03
CA ILE A 56 -10.83 4.40 12.46
C ILE A 56 -10.23 4.60 11.08
N ASP A 57 -9.39 3.67 10.68
CA ASP A 57 -8.82 3.59 9.34
C ASP A 57 -9.75 2.81 8.40
N ASN A 58 -9.79 3.16 7.12
CA ASN A 58 -10.52 2.37 6.11
C ASN A 58 -9.95 0.95 5.95
N GLY A 59 -8.71 0.74 6.37
CA GLY A 59 -8.00 -0.53 6.40
C GLY A 59 -6.68 -0.41 7.14
N ASN A 60 -6.03 -1.53 7.42
CA ASN A 60 -4.73 -1.52 8.06
C ASN A 60 -3.61 -1.54 7.03
N HIS A 61 -2.57 -0.78 7.27
CA HIS A 61 -1.37 -0.81 6.45
C HIS A 61 -0.12 -0.95 7.31
N LEU A 62 0.69 -1.93 6.95
CA LEU A 62 2.04 -2.13 7.46
C LEU A 62 3.02 -1.68 6.37
N LEU A 63 3.85 -0.70 6.67
CA LEU A 63 5.01 -0.38 5.85
C LEU A 63 6.21 -1.20 6.32
N LEU A 64 7.14 -1.41 5.42
CA LEU A 64 8.47 -1.91 5.72
C LEU A 64 9.50 -0.80 5.48
N ALA A 65 10.59 -0.79 6.22
CA ALA A 65 11.66 0.19 6.02
C ALA A 65 12.29 0.14 4.62
N GLY A 66 12.03 -0.91 3.85
CA GLY A 66 12.36 -1.05 2.43
C GLY A 66 11.38 -0.37 1.47
N ASN A 67 10.25 0.17 1.95
CA ASN A 67 9.28 0.89 1.12
C ASN A 67 9.79 2.31 0.84
N HIS A 68 10.83 2.43 0.03
CA HIS A 68 11.56 3.68 -0.16
C HIS A 68 10.72 4.78 -0.80
N ARG A 69 9.75 4.46 -1.66
CA ARG A 69 8.88 5.46 -2.29
C ARG A 69 7.88 6.03 -1.28
N ALA A 70 7.30 5.17 -0.45
CA ALA A 70 6.40 5.61 0.62
C ALA A 70 7.14 6.43 1.69
N LEU A 71 8.32 5.98 2.12
CA LEU A 71 9.11 6.73 3.10
C LEU A 71 9.62 8.06 2.53
N GLY A 72 10.08 8.10 1.27
CA GLY A 72 10.46 9.35 0.61
C GLY A 72 9.29 10.33 0.44
N TYR A 73 8.08 9.81 0.21
CA TYR A 73 6.86 10.63 0.20
C TYR A 73 6.60 11.24 1.59
N LEU A 74 6.65 10.42 2.64
CA LEU A 74 6.46 10.89 4.02
C LEU A 74 7.53 11.90 4.45
N GLU A 75 8.78 11.69 4.05
CA GLU A 75 9.85 12.65 4.29
C GLU A 75 9.57 14.00 3.60
N ARG A 76 9.13 13.98 2.35
CA ARG A 76 8.81 15.18 1.58
C ARG A 76 7.65 15.99 2.16
N ILE A 77 6.66 15.34 2.73
CA ILE A 77 5.52 16.00 3.38
C ILE A 77 5.75 16.25 4.88
N GLY A 78 6.93 15.88 5.44
CA GLY A 78 7.28 16.09 6.84
C GLY A 78 6.55 15.17 7.82
N ALA A 79 6.20 13.93 7.42
CA ALA A 79 5.38 13.01 8.19
C ALA A 79 6.08 11.70 8.60
N LEU A 80 7.42 11.60 8.48
CA LEU A 80 8.14 10.37 8.87
C LEU A 80 8.01 10.01 10.35
N ASP A 81 7.91 11.01 11.22
CA ASP A 81 7.78 10.86 12.66
C ASP A 81 6.39 10.39 13.12
N THR A 82 5.41 10.35 12.22
CA THR A 82 4.09 9.78 12.46
C THR A 82 4.07 8.26 12.41
N LEU A 83 5.17 7.63 11.97
CA LEU A 83 5.34 6.19 11.97
C LEU A 83 5.99 5.70 13.25
N GLU A 84 5.53 4.56 13.73
CA GLU A 84 6.11 3.83 14.86
C GLU A 84 6.31 2.35 14.52
N GLY A 85 7.09 1.65 15.33
CA GLY A 85 7.34 0.22 15.16
C GLY A 85 8.55 -0.25 15.98
N PRO A 86 8.81 -1.55 16.00
CA PRO A 86 9.96 -2.11 16.71
C PRO A 86 11.28 -1.64 16.07
N PRO A 87 12.38 -1.60 16.84
CA PRO A 87 13.69 -1.16 16.34
C PRO A 87 14.30 -2.12 15.32
N ASP A 88 13.89 -3.39 15.33
CA ASP A 88 14.36 -4.44 14.43
C ASP A 88 13.17 -5.10 13.67
N ALA A 89 13.50 -5.95 12.68
CA ALA A 89 12.52 -6.79 11.98
C ALA A 89 12.01 -7.89 12.93
N VAL A 90 10.87 -7.65 13.55
CA VAL A 90 10.23 -8.55 14.53
C VAL A 90 8.78 -8.76 14.13
N PHE A 91 8.43 -10.00 13.82
CA PHE A 91 7.08 -10.39 13.38
C PHE A 91 6.55 -11.48 14.34
N PRO A 92 5.72 -11.10 15.31
CA PRO A 92 5.05 -12.06 16.19
C PRO A 92 3.90 -12.75 15.45
N PHE A 93 3.80 -14.06 15.65
CA PHE A 93 2.77 -14.92 15.11
C PHE A 93 2.11 -15.76 16.19
N ILE A 94 0.87 -16.16 15.93
CA ILE A 94 0.13 -17.15 16.68
C ILE A 94 -0.56 -18.11 15.71
N ASP A 95 -0.52 -19.39 16.04
CA ASP A 95 -1.33 -20.41 15.41
C ASP A 95 -2.66 -20.50 16.19
N ALA A 96 -3.77 -20.20 15.54
CA ALA A 96 -5.09 -20.13 16.17
C ALA A 96 -5.64 -21.50 16.57
N GLU A 97 -5.22 -22.58 15.90
CA GLU A 97 -5.65 -23.95 16.19
C GLU A 97 -4.93 -24.52 17.42
N THR A 98 -3.62 -24.27 17.52
CA THR A 98 -2.78 -24.88 18.57
C THR A 98 -2.46 -23.92 19.73
N GLY A 99 -2.73 -22.62 19.58
CA GLY A 99 -2.32 -21.56 20.50
C GLY A 99 -0.82 -21.31 20.54
N ARG A 100 -0.03 -21.97 19.68
CA ARG A 100 1.44 -21.84 19.63
C ARG A 100 1.83 -20.46 19.14
N ARG A 101 2.79 -19.84 19.85
CA ARG A 101 3.34 -18.53 19.51
C ARG A 101 4.79 -18.64 19.09
N TRP A 102 5.19 -17.83 18.12
CA TRP A 102 6.58 -17.66 17.74
C TRP A 102 6.84 -16.24 17.21
N THR A 103 8.10 -15.93 17.02
CA THR A 103 8.49 -14.63 16.46
C THR A 103 9.52 -14.84 15.37
N LEU A 104 9.21 -14.41 14.18
CA LEU A 104 10.18 -14.35 13.09
C LEU A 104 11.09 -13.14 13.29
N ARG A 105 12.42 -13.35 13.22
CA ARG A 105 13.43 -12.30 13.49
C ARG A 105 14.54 -12.33 12.44
N PRO A 106 14.28 -11.80 11.22
CA PRO A 106 15.33 -11.61 10.22
C PRO A 106 16.50 -10.80 10.80
N ASN A 107 17.73 -11.16 10.46
CA ASN A 107 18.91 -10.37 10.84
C ASN A 107 19.05 -9.15 9.93
N ARG A 108 19.69 -8.08 10.40
CA ARG A 108 19.82 -6.80 9.67
C ARG A 108 20.53 -6.92 8.32
N GLY A 109 21.53 -7.79 8.22
CA GLY A 109 22.32 -7.98 7.00
C GLY A 109 21.60 -8.77 5.91
N VAL A 110 22.09 -8.67 4.68
CA VAL A 110 21.51 -9.32 3.49
C VAL A 110 21.60 -10.83 3.53
N PHE A 111 22.71 -11.40 4.07
CA PHE A 111 22.84 -12.84 4.22
C PHE A 111 21.89 -13.35 5.31
N PRO A 112 20.96 -14.28 5.03
CA PRO A 112 19.87 -14.65 5.91
C PRO A 112 20.27 -15.69 6.96
N TRP A 113 21.32 -15.44 7.76
CA TRP A 113 21.79 -16.39 8.77
C TRP A 113 20.74 -16.65 9.88
N TRP A 114 19.72 -15.83 10.00
CA TRP A 114 18.61 -16.04 10.93
C TRP A 114 17.89 -17.38 10.73
N ILE A 115 17.88 -17.92 9.50
CA ILE A 115 17.30 -19.25 9.21
C ILE A 115 18.05 -20.39 9.87
N LEU A 116 19.31 -20.19 10.27
CA LEU A 116 20.10 -21.18 10.99
C LEU A 116 19.67 -21.29 12.47
N SER A 117 19.02 -20.27 13.02
CA SER A 117 18.59 -20.25 14.42
C SER A 117 17.13 -20.68 14.58
N ALA A 118 16.88 -21.81 15.26
CA ALA A 118 15.53 -22.31 15.53
C ALA A 118 14.63 -21.31 16.30
N LYS A 119 15.22 -20.40 17.07
CA LYS A 119 14.52 -19.36 17.84
C LYS A 119 14.07 -18.16 16.98
N ARG A 120 14.57 -18.06 15.74
CA ARG A 120 14.31 -16.91 14.84
C ARG A 120 13.45 -17.24 13.63
N ARG A 121 13.28 -18.54 13.35
CA ARG A 121 12.53 -19.06 12.19
C ARG A 121 11.20 -19.70 12.58
N VAL A 122 10.43 -20.12 11.60
CA VAL A 122 9.18 -20.87 11.80
C VAL A 122 9.46 -22.15 12.59
N PRO A 123 8.70 -22.44 13.64
CA PRO A 123 8.91 -23.62 14.47
C PRO A 123 8.76 -24.94 13.69
N GLY A 124 9.67 -25.88 13.96
CA GLY A 124 9.64 -27.21 13.33
C GLY A 124 10.15 -27.26 11.88
N THR A 125 10.75 -26.15 11.40
CA THR A 125 11.42 -26.08 10.09
C THR A 125 12.94 -26.26 10.22
N ARG A 126 13.58 -26.62 9.09
CA ARG A 126 15.04 -26.65 8.95
C ARG A 126 15.50 -25.45 8.11
N ALA A 127 16.76 -25.07 8.18
CA ALA A 127 17.30 -23.99 7.35
C ALA A 127 17.18 -24.27 5.85
N THR A 128 17.31 -25.54 5.45
CA THR A 128 17.17 -26.01 4.06
C THR A 128 15.79 -25.79 3.48
N ASP A 129 14.74 -25.83 4.31
CA ASP A 129 13.36 -25.65 3.86
C ASP A 129 13.12 -24.24 3.26
N TYR A 130 13.92 -23.26 3.72
CA TYR A 130 13.85 -21.88 3.21
C TYR A 130 14.43 -21.73 1.80
N LEU A 131 15.22 -22.70 1.32
CA LEU A 131 15.79 -22.65 -0.05
C LEU A 131 14.74 -22.89 -1.12
N ALA A 132 13.64 -23.56 -0.79
CA ALA A 132 12.52 -23.80 -1.71
C ALA A 132 12.00 -22.48 -2.34
N VAL A 133 12.06 -21.36 -1.62
CA VAL A 133 11.63 -20.04 -2.12
C VAL A 133 12.39 -19.58 -3.37
N LEU A 134 13.59 -20.09 -3.61
CA LEU A 134 14.39 -19.79 -4.81
C LEU A 134 13.74 -20.32 -6.11
N ALA A 135 12.81 -21.29 -6.00
CA ALA A 135 12.03 -21.77 -7.14
C ALA A 135 11.19 -20.65 -7.78
N LEU A 136 10.70 -19.69 -6.97
CA LEU A 136 9.97 -18.52 -7.48
C LEU A 136 10.77 -17.68 -8.49
N ARG A 137 12.10 -17.64 -8.37
CA ARG A 137 12.97 -16.90 -9.30
C ARG A 137 12.91 -17.45 -10.72
N ARG A 138 12.71 -18.76 -10.84
CA ARG A 138 12.71 -19.50 -12.11
C ARG A 138 11.30 -19.91 -12.54
N ALA A 139 10.28 -19.53 -11.80
CA ALA A 139 8.90 -19.84 -12.10
C ALA A 139 8.48 -19.26 -13.45
N ASP A 140 7.68 -20.02 -14.19
CA ASP A 140 7.06 -19.54 -15.42
C ASP A 140 6.29 -18.24 -15.16
N PRO A 141 6.27 -17.27 -16.11
CA PRO A 141 5.48 -16.04 -15.96
C PRO A 141 4.00 -16.27 -15.67
N SER A 142 3.43 -17.40 -16.08
CA SER A 142 2.04 -17.80 -15.81
C SER A 142 1.86 -18.55 -14.49
N ALA A 143 2.95 -18.94 -13.79
CA ALA A 143 2.88 -19.72 -12.56
C ALA A 143 2.36 -18.90 -11.38
N THR A 144 1.57 -19.57 -10.54
CA THR A 144 1.15 -19.07 -9.23
C THR A 144 2.20 -19.38 -8.16
N VAL A 145 2.05 -18.78 -6.99
CA VAL A 145 2.92 -19.08 -5.84
C VAL A 145 2.82 -20.57 -5.47
N LEU A 146 1.61 -21.15 -5.55
CA LEU A 146 1.38 -22.54 -5.20
C LEU A 146 1.91 -23.53 -6.25
N ASP A 147 2.01 -23.12 -7.52
CA ASP A 147 2.67 -23.93 -8.55
C ASP A 147 4.19 -24.03 -8.31
N ALA A 148 4.77 -23.03 -7.66
CA ALA A 148 6.21 -22.95 -7.43
C ALA A 148 6.65 -23.46 -6.04
N LEU A 149 5.75 -23.49 -5.05
CA LEU A 149 6.06 -23.85 -3.66
C LEU A 149 5.10 -24.93 -3.16
N ASP A 150 5.64 -25.91 -2.44
CA ASP A 150 4.85 -27.01 -1.89
C ASP A 150 4.01 -26.55 -0.68
N ARG A 151 2.70 -26.75 -0.76
CA ARG A 151 1.72 -26.44 0.27
C ARG A 151 1.96 -27.22 1.58
N GLU A 152 2.45 -28.44 1.50
CA GLU A 152 2.64 -29.32 2.65
C GLU A 152 3.85 -28.93 3.51
N GLU A 153 4.75 -28.12 2.99
CA GLU A 153 5.90 -27.63 3.73
C GLU A 153 5.48 -26.70 4.89
N LYS A 154 6.01 -26.97 6.10
CA LYS A 154 5.75 -26.13 7.28
C LYS A 154 6.16 -24.68 7.09
N VAL A 155 7.23 -24.43 6.33
CA VAL A 155 7.69 -23.06 6.04
C VAL A 155 6.71 -22.35 5.10
N PHE A 156 6.04 -23.06 4.20
CA PHE A 156 5.02 -22.48 3.35
C PHE A 156 3.84 -21.97 4.17
N ARG A 157 3.23 -22.83 4.99
CA ARG A 157 2.09 -22.48 5.85
C ARG A 157 2.43 -21.42 6.90
N GLY A 158 3.63 -21.48 7.48
CA GLY A 158 4.04 -20.58 8.58
C GLY A 158 4.67 -19.27 8.13
N LEU A 159 5.00 -19.09 6.83
CA LEU A 159 5.67 -17.89 6.34
C LEU A 159 5.28 -17.51 4.91
N TRP A 160 5.50 -18.40 3.90
CA TRP A 160 5.41 -17.97 2.51
C TRP A 160 3.98 -17.64 2.08
N GLU A 161 3.00 -18.46 2.47
CA GLU A 161 1.58 -18.21 2.19
C GLU A 161 1.06 -16.95 2.90
N PRO A 162 1.22 -16.78 4.23
CA PRO A 162 0.82 -15.55 4.91
C PRO A 162 1.46 -14.29 4.33
N LEU A 163 2.73 -14.38 3.96
CA LEU A 163 3.45 -13.25 3.39
C LEU A 163 2.97 -12.93 1.96
N ALA A 164 2.72 -13.95 1.14
CA ALA A 164 2.18 -13.76 -0.20
C ALA A 164 0.78 -13.14 -0.15
N VAL A 165 -0.10 -13.65 0.71
CA VAL A 165 -1.46 -13.14 0.89
C VAL A 165 -1.43 -11.69 1.43
N ALA A 166 -0.61 -11.40 2.43
CA ALA A 166 -0.47 -10.03 2.98
C ALA A 166 0.05 -9.03 1.95
N ALA A 167 1.04 -9.42 1.13
CA ALA A 167 1.69 -8.52 0.18
C ALA A 167 0.88 -8.33 -1.12
N LEU A 168 0.17 -9.37 -1.56
CA LEU A 168 -0.51 -9.41 -2.87
C LEU A 168 -2.03 -9.34 -2.76
N ASN A 169 -2.58 -9.44 -1.56
CA ASN A 169 -4.02 -9.56 -1.32
C ASN A 169 -4.68 -10.60 -2.24
N THR A 170 -4.01 -11.72 -2.47
CA THR A 170 -4.43 -12.77 -3.40
C THR A 170 -3.99 -14.12 -2.83
N GLY A 171 -4.87 -15.12 -2.82
CA GLY A 171 -4.54 -16.47 -2.37
C GLY A 171 -3.37 -17.06 -3.17
N ALA A 172 -2.53 -17.85 -2.52
CA ALA A 172 -1.32 -18.43 -3.12
C ALA A 172 -1.61 -19.29 -4.37
N ASP A 173 -2.81 -19.85 -4.46
CA ASP A 173 -3.33 -20.61 -5.60
C ASP A 173 -3.58 -19.76 -6.86
N ARG A 174 -3.63 -18.44 -6.71
CA ARG A 174 -3.87 -17.48 -7.81
C ARG A 174 -2.82 -16.39 -7.90
N ALA A 175 -2.11 -16.13 -6.81
CA ALA A 175 -1.10 -15.07 -6.72
C ALA A 175 0.09 -15.36 -7.63
N SER A 176 0.56 -14.37 -8.40
CA SER A 176 1.70 -14.50 -9.30
C SER A 176 3.00 -14.82 -8.54
N ALA A 177 3.64 -15.93 -8.87
CA ALA A 177 4.96 -16.31 -8.34
C ALA A 177 6.01 -15.24 -8.63
N ARG A 178 5.99 -14.67 -9.84
CA ARG A 178 6.95 -13.64 -10.26
C ARG A 178 6.79 -12.34 -9.47
N LEU A 179 5.56 -11.91 -9.21
CA LEU A 179 5.32 -10.70 -8.42
C LEU A 179 5.70 -10.92 -6.95
N PHE A 180 5.39 -12.10 -6.41
CA PHE A 180 5.81 -12.45 -5.05
C PHE A 180 7.33 -12.49 -4.90
N TRP A 181 8.03 -13.10 -5.86
CA TRP A 181 9.49 -13.06 -5.90
C TRP A 181 10.03 -11.63 -5.86
N ARG A 182 9.43 -10.71 -6.62
CA ARG A 182 9.81 -9.30 -6.61
C ARG A 182 9.67 -8.68 -5.23
N VAL A 183 8.56 -8.95 -4.54
CA VAL A 183 8.36 -8.49 -3.15
C VAL A 183 9.44 -9.03 -2.23
N LEU A 184 9.76 -10.31 -2.32
CA LEU A 184 10.79 -10.94 -1.50
C LEU A 184 12.18 -10.33 -1.74
N VAL A 185 12.54 -10.04 -2.99
CA VAL A 185 13.82 -9.38 -3.32
C VAL A 185 13.91 -7.98 -2.71
N GLU A 186 12.83 -7.20 -2.77
CA GLU A 186 12.81 -5.83 -2.24
C GLU A 186 12.73 -5.78 -0.70
N THR A 187 12.38 -6.87 -0.06
CA THR A 187 12.22 -6.98 1.40
C THR A 187 13.28 -7.90 2.04
N LEU A 188 12.98 -9.18 2.18
CA LEU A 188 13.88 -10.17 2.80
C LEU A 188 15.24 -10.28 2.08
N GLY A 189 15.26 -10.11 0.75
CA GLY A 189 16.48 -10.11 -0.04
C GLY A 189 17.41 -8.93 0.24
N ARG A 190 16.89 -7.84 0.80
CA ARG A 190 17.69 -6.68 1.27
C ARG A 190 18.07 -6.77 2.75
N GLY A 191 17.68 -7.86 3.42
CA GLY A 191 17.96 -8.10 4.83
C GLY A 191 16.93 -7.50 5.78
N GLY A 192 17.02 -7.87 7.04
CA GLY A 192 16.05 -7.47 8.06
C GLY A 192 15.97 -5.95 8.30
N GLY A 193 17.01 -5.19 7.98
CA GLY A 193 16.93 -3.73 8.00
C GLY A 193 15.81 -3.19 7.11
N ALA A 194 15.69 -3.73 5.89
CA ALA A 194 14.61 -3.37 4.96
C ALA A 194 13.24 -3.96 5.36
N CYS A 195 13.25 -5.03 6.17
CA CYS A 195 12.01 -5.67 6.64
C CYS A 195 11.48 -5.07 7.94
N ARG A 196 12.13 -4.06 8.56
CA ARG A 196 11.64 -3.47 9.80
C ARG A 196 10.23 -2.91 9.60
N PRO A 197 9.24 -3.40 10.36
CA PRO A 197 7.85 -2.99 10.20
C PRO A 197 7.60 -1.61 10.82
N LEU A 198 6.73 -0.85 10.17
CA LEU A 198 6.32 0.49 10.55
C LEU A 198 4.81 0.62 10.39
N VAL A 199 4.15 1.19 11.38
CA VAL A 199 2.71 1.43 11.38
C VAL A 199 2.40 2.90 11.65
N PRO A 200 1.34 3.47 11.08
CA PRO A 200 0.85 4.79 11.47
C PRO A 200 0.45 4.81 12.95
N ARG A 201 0.97 5.80 13.70
CA ARG A 201 0.70 5.95 15.13
C ARG A 201 -0.74 6.36 15.42
N GLU A 202 -1.22 7.38 14.72
CA GLU A 202 -2.58 7.93 14.91
C GLU A 202 -3.55 7.34 13.89
N GLY A 203 -3.23 7.41 12.61
CA GLY A 203 -4.06 6.89 11.52
C GLY A 203 -3.47 7.16 10.14
N LEU A 204 -4.15 6.65 9.13
CA LEU A 204 -3.71 6.76 7.74
C LEU A 204 -3.81 8.19 7.20
N SER A 205 -4.87 8.93 7.56
CA SER A 205 -5.03 10.31 7.10
C SER A 205 -3.97 11.21 7.69
N GLU A 206 -3.72 11.11 8.99
CA GLU A 206 -2.73 11.89 9.74
C GLU A 206 -1.30 11.62 9.24
N THR A 207 -1.07 10.43 8.69
CA THR A 207 0.24 10.06 8.17
C THR A 207 0.40 10.42 6.69
N PHE A 208 -0.55 10.05 5.84
CA PHE A 208 -0.36 10.09 4.39
C PHE A 208 -1.12 11.21 3.68
N VAL A 209 -2.17 11.77 4.29
CA VAL A 209 -3.12 12.63 3.57
C VAL A 209 -3.06 14.07 4.07
N ASP A 210 -3.28 14.28 5.36
CA ASP A 210 -3.39 15.63 5.93
C ASP A 210 -2.08 16.43 5.77
N PRO A 211 -0.88 15.85 6.02
CA PRO A 211 0.38 16.52 5.76
C PRO A 211 0.62 16.82 4.27
N ALA A 212 0.13 15.95 3.37
CA ALA A 212 0.24 16.18 1.93
C ALA A 212 -0.63 17.35 1.48
N LEU A 213 -1.86 17.46 1.99
CA LEU A 213 -2.73 18.58 1.70
C LEU A 213 -2.15 19.90 2.25
N ALA A 214 -1.58 19.87 3.45
CA ALA A 214 -0.87 21.03 4.01
C ALA A 214 0.35 21.42 3.15
N HIS A 215 1.14 20.44 2.69
CA HIS A 215 2.27 20.66 1.78
C HIS A 215 1.85 21.30 0.46
N LEU A 216 0.74 20.84 -0.14
CA LEU A 216 0.18 21.38 -1.38
C LEU A 216 -0.35 22.81 -1.18
N HIS A 217 -1.07 23.05 -0.09
CA HIS A 217 -1.57 24.39 0.26
C HIS A 217 -0.43 25.40 0.42
N ALA A 218 0.63 25.04 1.14
CA ALA A 218 1.81 25.89 1.32
C ALA A 218 2.54 26.25 0.02
N ARG A 219 2.29 25.48 -1.08
CA ARG A 219 2.84 25.70 -2.42
C ARG A 219 1.83 26.25 -3.42
N SER A 220 0.69 26.74 -2.93
CA SER A 220 -0.38 27.33 -3.74
C SER A 220 -0.90 26.37 -4.83
N ALA A 221 -0.84 25.06 -4.61
CA ALA A 221 -1.51 24.09 -5.45
C ALA A 221 -3.03 24.17 -5.22
N GLU A 222 -3.81 24.14 -6.28
CA GLU A 222 -5.25 24.19 -6.18
C GLU A 222 -5.83 22.79 -5.97
N VAL A 223 -6.58 22.58 -4.87
CA VAL A 223 -7.25 21.31 -4.57
C VAL A 223 -8.75 21.53 -4.55
N ARG A 224 -9.47 20.82 -5.43
CA ARG A 224 -10.94 20.91 -5.61
C ARG A 224 -11.60 19.59 -5.23
N PHE A 225 -12.39 19.59 -4.16
CA PHE A 225 -13.24 18.48 -3.74
C PHE A 225 -14.63 18.57 -4.39
N GLY A 226 -15.34 17.43 -4.47
CA GLY A 226 -16.65 17.35 -5.11
C GLY A 226 -16.60 17.48 -6.65
N ALA A 227 -15.41 17.43 -7.25
CA ALA A 227 -15.18 17.57 -8.67
C ALA A 227 -15.08 16.19 -9.34
N ARG A 228 -16.21 15.63 -9.73
CA ARG A 228 -16.26 14.31 -10.39
C ARG A 228 -16.08 14.47 -11.90
N LEU A 229 -15.00 13.90 -12.43
CA LEU A 229 -14.77 13.83 -13.88
C LEU A 229 -15.76 12.85 -14.53
N ARG A 230 -16.47 13.30 -15.55
CA ARG A 230 -17.48 12.54 -16.30
C ARG A 230 -16.98 12.08 -17.66
N ALA A 231 -16.24 12.94 -18.35
CA ALA A 231 -15.72 12.64 -19.68
C ALA A 231 -14.41 13.36 -19.95
N LEU A 232 -13.68 12.85 -20.93
CA LEU A 232 -12.51 13.47 -21.54
C LEU A 232 -12.84 13.74 -23.01
N HIS A 233 -12.57 14.94 -23.50
CA HIS A 233 -12.61 15.22 -24.91
C HIS A 233 -11.20 15.14 -25.50
N PHE A 234 -11.13 14.50 -26.65
CA PHE A 234 -9.88 14.24 -27.35
C PHE A 234 -9.90 14.93 -28.72
N ALA A 235 -8.80 15.53 -29.12
CA ALA A 235 -8.56 16.00 -30.45
C ALA A 235 -7.17 15.63 -30.91
N LEU A 236 -7.04 15.03 -32.08
CA LEU A 236 -5.79 14.49 -32.60
C LEU A 236 -5.16 13.48 -31.60
N ASP A 237 -4.02 13.81 -31.07
CA ASP A 237 -3.20 12.98 -30.16
C ASP A 237 -3.19 13.49 -28.71
N ARG A 238 -4.18 14.32 -28.32
CA ARG A 238 -4.23 15.00 -27.02
C ARG A 238 -5.61 15.01 -26.39
N VAL A 239 -5.67 15.08 -25.06
CA VAL A 239 -6.84 15.52 -24.31
C VAL A 239 -6.94 17.03 -24.39
N THR A 240 -8.10 17.56 -24.74
CA THR A 240 -8.35 19.00 -24.92
C THR A 240 -9.28 19.58 -23.87
N GLU A 241 -10.09 18.73 -23.21
CA GLU A 241 -11.04 19.20 -22.21
C GLU A 241 -11.36 18.10 -21.19
N LEU A 242 -11.51 18.50 -19.94
CA LEU A 242 -12.01 17.70 -18.83
C LEU A 242 -13.44 18.13 -18.51
N VAL A 243 -14.40 17.21 -18.59
CA VAL A 243 -15.80 17.51 -18.29
C VAL A 243 -16.12 17.03 -16.87
N PHE A 244 -16.25 17.97 -15.93
CA PHE A 244 -16.66 17.71 -14.55
C PHE A 244 -18.16 17.97 -14.33
N ASP A 245 -18.74 17.46 -13.25
CA ASP A 245 -20.10 17.84 -12.80
C ASP A 245 -20.24 19.35 -12.59
N THR A 246 -19.16 20.00 -12.22
CA THR A 246 -19.08 21.45 -11.94
C THR A 246 -18.83 22.30 -13.17
N GLY A 247 -18.70 21.69 -14.34
CA GLY A 247 -18.44 22.36 -15.63
C GLY A 247 -17.15 21.89 -16.30
N PRO A 248 -16.93 22.29 -17.55
CA PRO A 248 -15.76 21.91 -18.33
C PRO A 248 -14.51 22.70 -17.93
N VAL A 249 -13.34 22.07 -18.12
CA VAL A 249 -12.02 22.68 -17.98
C VAL A 249 -11.22 22.37 -19.25
N GLY A 250 -10.96 23.40 -20.05
CA GLY A 250 -10.14 23.29 -21.26
C GLY A 250 -8.66 23.15 -20.93
N LEU A 251 -7.93 22.33 -21.70
CA LEU A 251 -6.50 22.15 -21.60
C LEU A 251 -5.77 22.90 -22.72
N GLY A 252 -4.78 23.73 -22.33
CA GLY A 252 -3.89 24.37 -23.27
C GLY A 252 -2.84 23.41 -23.87
N ARG A 253 -2.08 23.88 -24.84
CA ARG A 253 -1.08 23.05 -25.53
C ARG A 253 0.04 22.54 -24.62
N SER A 254 0.39 23.29 -23.60
CA SER A 254 1.42 22.93 -22.60
C SER A 254 0.86 22.20 -21.38
N ASP A 255 -0.47 22.08 -21.27
CA ASP A 255 -1.10 21.42 -20.13
C ASP A 255 -1.02 19.89 -20.27
N SER A 256 -0.90 19.21 -19.15
CA SER A 256 -0.92 17.75 -19.04
C SER A 256 -1.96 17.27 -18.02
N LEU A 257 -2.42 16.05 -18.22
CA LEU A 257 -3.37 15.36 -17.35
C LEU A 257 -2.72 14.11 -16.76
N ILE A 258 -2.74 13.99 -15.44
CA ILE A 258 -2.48 12.74 -14.72
C ILE A 258 -3.82 12.19 -14.23
N LEU A 259 -4.23 11.04 -14.79
CA LEU A 259 -5.46 10.37 -14.41
C LEU A 259 -5.14 9.35 -13.30
N ALA A 260 -5.40 9.74 -12.03
CA ALA A 260 -5.09 8.98 -10.83
C ALA A 260 -6.35 8.37 -10.18
N VAL A 261 -7.27 7.88 -11.01
CA VAL A 261 -8.55 7.31 -10.61
C VAL A 261 -8.50 5.78 -10.55
N PRO A 262 -9.47 5.09 -9.90
CA PRO A 262 -9.52 3.62 -9.91
C PRO A 262 -9.56 3.03 -11.33
N ALA A 263 -8.97 1.85 -11.52
CA ALA A 263 -8.81 1.18 -12.81
C ALA A 263 -10.10 1.17 -13.66
N ALA A 264 -11.22 0.74 -13.07
CA ALA A 264 -12.51 0.70 -13.78
C ALA A 264 -13.04 2.08 -14.19
N VAL A 265 -12.66 3.15 -13.48
CA VAL A 265 -13.00 4.52 -13.85
C VAL A 265 -12.13 4.98 -15.01
N ALA A 266 -10.81 4.70 -14.95
CA ALA A 266 -9.90 5.01 -16.05
C ALA A 266 -10.32 4.35 -17.36
N ALA A 267 -10.69 3.06 -17.33
CA ALA A 267 -11.15 2.32 -18.50
C ALA A 267 -12.44 2.88 -19.12
N ARG A 268 -13.30 3.53 -18.31
CA ARG A 268 -14.52 4.20 -18.86
C ARG A 268 -14.21 5.55 -19.48
N LEU A 269 -13.20 6.25 -18.97
CA LEU A 269 -12.85 7.60 -19.43
C LEU A 269 -11.91 7.59 -20.63
N VAL A 270 -11.08 6.57 -20.77
CA VAL A 270 -10.02 6.50 -21.77
C VAL A 270 -10.35 5.41 -22.79
N PRO A 271 -10.62 5.75 -24.04
CA PRO A 271 -10.94 4.77 -25.08
C PRO A 271 -9.87 3.68 -25.23
N ALA A 272 -10.31 2.43 -25.40
CA ALA A 272 -9.48 1.26 -25.62
C ALA A 272 -8.42 0.97 -24.51
N LEU A 273 -8.53 1.61 -23.36
CA LEU A 273 -7.61 1.33 -22.23
C LEU A 273 -7.91 -0.02 -21.62
N THR A 274 -6.94 -0.92 -21.68
CA THR A 274 -6.98 -2.17 -20.94
C THR A 274 -6.45 -1.98 -19.52
N VAL A 275 -7.19 -2.48 -18.53
CA VAL A 275 -6.82 -2.43 -17.11
C VAL A 275 -7.17 -3.76 -16.43
N PRO A 276 -6.60 -4.07 -15.27
CA PRO A 276 -7.09 -5.17 -14.44
C PRO A 276 -8.59 -5.02 -14.14
N ASP A 277 -9.37 -6.09 -14.29
CA ASP A 277 -10.82 -6.12 -14.14
C ASP A 277 -11.32 -7.11 -13.08
N ALA A 278 -10.45 -7.97 -12.57
CA ALA A 278 -10.73 -8.81 -11.42
C ALA A 278 -10.13 -8.19 -10.15
N TYR A 279 -10.88 -8.26 -9.05
CA TYR A 279 -10.52 -7.64 -7.78
C TYR A 279 -10.49 -8.66 -6.65
N SER A 280 -9.69 -8.35 -5.63
CA SER A 280 -9.64 -9.10 -4.38
C SER A 280 -10.16 -8.26 -3.23
N PRO A 281 -11.13 -8.78 -2.45
CA PRO A 281 -11.70 -8.06 -1.32
C PRO A 281 -10.79 -8.12 -0.09
N ILE A 282 -10.98 -7.14 0.80
CA ILE A 282 -10.44 -7.13 2.17
C ILE A 282 -11.62 -6.91 3.14
N VAL A 283 -11.61 -7.64 4.24
CA VAL A 283 -12.48 -7.37 5.38
C VAL A 283 -11.64 -6.84 6.53
N ASN A 284 -12.06 -5.73 7.12
CA ASN A 284 -11.48 -5.21 8.36
C ASN A 284 -12.53 -5.20 9.47
N ALA A 285 -12.09 -5.48 10.70
CA ALA A 285 -12.88 -5.35 11.90
C ALA A 285 -12.16 -4.47 12.91
N HIS A 286 -12.82 -3.41 13.34
CA HIS A 286 -12.30 -2.51 14.39
C HIS A 286 -13.05 -2.81 15.69
N PHE A 287 -12.31 -3.17 16.74
CA PHE A 287 -12.83 -3.48 18.07
C PHE A 287 -12.39 -2.40 19.04
N ARG A 288 -13.34 -1.69 19.65
CA ARG A 288 -13.05 -0.68 20.68
C ARG A 288 -12.88 -1.36 22.03
N CYS A 289 -11.66 -1.51 22.48
CA CYS A 289 -11.31 -2.20 23.72
C CYS A 289 -10.01 -1.67 24.32
N ALA A 290 -9.83 -1.88 25.61
CA ALA A 290 -8.53 -1.62 26.25
C ALA A 290 -7.52 -2.70 25.84
N VAL A 291 -6.35 -2.26 25.40
CA VAL A 291 -5.22 -3.14 25.03
C VAL A 291 -3.99 -2.70 25.84
N PRO A 292 -3.29 -3.63 26.54
CA PRO A 292 -2.08 -3.28 27.28
C PRO A 292 -1.04 -2.59 26.37
N THR A 293 -0.41 -1.55 26.87
CA THR A 293 0.52 -0.70 26.10
C THR A 293 1.81 -1.41 25.70
N ASP A 294 2.20 -2.45 26.41
CA ASP A 294 3.34 -3.32 26.15
C ASP A 294 3.05 -4.42 25.12
N SER A 295 1.78 -4.53 24.66
CA SER A 295 1.39 -5.47 23.63
C SER A 295 2.06 -5.16 22.29
N PRO A 296 2.29 -6.19 21.45
CA PRO A 296 2.87 -6.00 20.12
C PRO A 296 2.06 -5.01 19.27
N TYR A 297 2.73 -4.25 18.40
CA TYR A 297 2.09 -3.37 17.42
C TYR A 297 1.13 -4.13 16.49
N PHE A 298 1.48 -5.37 16.17
CA PHE A 298 0.66 -6.27 15.37
C PHE A 298 1.03 -7.73 15.65
N VAL A 299 0.11 -8.64 15.29
CA VAL A 299 0.29 -10.10 15.37
C VAL A 299 -0.23 -10.73 14.09
N GLY A 300 0.57 -11.59 13.46
CA GLY A 300 0.11 -12.48 12.37
C GLY A 300 -0.60 -13.70 12.96
N VAL A 301 -1.69 -14.10 12.34
CA VAL A 301 -2.49 -15.27 12.74
C VAL A 301 -2.41 -16.33 11.65
N ILE A 302 -2.08 -17.55 12.04
CA ILE A 302 -2.07 -18.72 11.17
C ILE A 302 -3.20 -19.66 11.58
N GLY A 303 -3.90 -20.24 10.61
CA GLY A 303 -5.00 -21.19 10.88
C GLY A 303 -6.28 -20.55 11.42
N GLY A 304 -6.33 -19.22 11.54
CA GLY A 304 -7.50 -18.46 11.96
C GLY A 304 -8.29 -17.86 10.80
N ALA A 305 -9.32 -17.12 11.14
CA ALA A 305 -10.08 -16.29 10.20
C ALA A 305 -9.42 -14.94 9.98
N ALA A 306 -8.79 -14.38 11.02
CA ALA A 306 -7.94 -13.21 10.94
C ALA A 306 -6.59 -13.58 10.29
N GLU A 307 -5.98 -12.65 9.58
CA GLU A 307 -4.60 -12.80 9.10
C GLU A 307 -3.64 -11.90 9.88
N TRP A 308 -4.02 -10.64 10.07
CA TRP A 308 -3.23 -9.67 10.81
C TRP A 308 -4.11 -8.89 11.77
N ILE A 309 -3.62 -8.70 12.99
CA ILE A 309 -4.30 -7.93 14.03
C ILE A 309 -3.35 -6.84 14.47
N PHE A 310 -3.81 -5.59 14.42
CA PHE A 310 -3.04 -4.41 14.76
C PHE A 310 -3.55 -3.79 16.05
N ARG A 311 -2.65 -3.44 16.94
CA ARG A 311 -2.95 -2.59 18.08
C ARG A 311 -3.11 -1.16 17.59
N LYS A 312 -4.22 -0.54 17.93
CA LYS A 312 -4.53 0.88 17.67
C LYS A 312 -4.73 1.59 18.99
N ARG A 313 -4.77 2.91 18.95
CA ARG A 313 -4.98 3.75 20.13
C ARG A 313 -6.27 3.38 20.88
N GLU A 314 -7.36 3.14 20.15
CA GLU A 314 -8.69 2.90 20.70
C GLU A 314 -9.06 1.40 20.75
N GLY A 315 -8.14 0.49 20.46
CA GLY A 315 -8.40 -0.95 20.51
C GLY A 315 -7.61 -1.80 19.53
N LEU A 316 -8.27 -2.78 18.95
CA LEU A 316 -7.69 -3.68 17.96
C LEU A 316 -8.33 -3.50 16.60
N SER A 317 -7.53 -3.63 15.57
CA SER A 317 -8.01 -3.65 14.18
C SER A 317 -7.51 -4.91 13.48
N VAL A 318 -8.44 -5.70 12.97
CA VAL A 318 -8.19 -6.98 12.28
C VAL A 318 -8.27 -6.77 10.79
N THR A 319 -7.40 -7.43 10.04
CA THR A 319 -7.46 -7.50 8.57
C THR A 319 -7.55 -8.96 8.12
N VAL A 320 -8.45 -9.20 7.18
CA VAL A 320 -8.54 -10.44 6.40
C VAL A 320 -8.31 -10.05 4.95
N SER A 321 -7.17 -10.42 4.41
CA SER A 321 -6.82 -10.25 2.99
C SER A 321 -7.40 -11.41 2.17
N ALA A 322 -7.44 -11.28 0.84
CA ALA A 322 -8.02 -12.29 -0.04
C ALA A 322 -9.39 -12.80 0.46
N ALA A 323 -10.20 -11.89 1.02
CA ALA A 323 -11.39 -12.19 1.83
C ALA A 323 -12.57 -12.75 1.03
N GLY A 324 -12.36 -13.30 -0.18
CA GLY A 324 -13.42 -13.83 -1.04
C GLY A 324 -14.29 -14.90 -0.37
N ARG A 325 -13.72 -15.67 0.57
CA ARG A 325 -14.46 -16.71 1.32
C ARG A 325 -15.37 -16.17 2.43
N VAL A 326 -15.11 -14.94 2.91
CA VAL A 326 -15.80 -14.40 4.09
C VAL A 326 -16.52 -13.08 3.85
N VAL A 327 -16.24 -12.37 2.77
CA VAL A 327 -16.76 -11.01 2.50
C VAL A 327 -18.30 -10.96 2.46
N ASP A 328 -18.94 -12.05 2.07
CA ASP A 328 -20.41 -12.14 1.97
C ASP A 328 -21.09 -12.57 3.27
N ARG A 329 -20.36 -13.04 4.29
CA ARG A 329 -20.92 -13.39 5.59
C ARG A 329 -21.53 -12.16 6.28
N PRO A 330 -22.58 -12.34 7.09
CA PRO A 330 -23.16 -11.28 7.92
C PRO A 330 -22.09 -10.59 8.81
N ALA A 331 -22.28 -9.30 9.09
CA ALA A 331 -21.34 -8.55 9.91
C ALA A 331 -21.20 -9.11 11.34
N GLU A 332 -22.29 -9.63 11.90
CA GLU A 332 -22.30 -10.24 13.24
C GLU A 332 -21.47 -11.53 13.30
N GLU A 333 -21.60 -12.40 12.29
CA GLU A 333 -20.76 -13.60 12.21
C GLU A 333 -19.27 -13.25 12.09
N LEU A 334 -18.95 -12.23 11.27
CA LEU A 334 -17.57 -11.75 11.13
C LEU A 334 -17.05 -11.15 12.42
N ARG A 335 -17.87 -10.38 13.14
CA ARG A 335 -17.53 -9.82 14.45
C ARG A 335 -17.09 -10.92 15.42
N ASP A 336 -17.92 -11.92 15.61
CA ASP A 336 -17.69 -12.98 16.60
C ASP A 336 -16.49 -13.86 16.21
N LEU A 337 -16.39 -14.17 14.91
CA LEU A 337 -15.28 -14.95 14.36
C LEU A 337 -13.93 -14.23 14.52
N LEU A 338 -13.87 -12.95 14.15
CA LEU A 338 -12.63 -12.17 14.17
C LEU A 338 -12.25 -11.71 15.58
N TRP A 339 -13.25 -11.51 16.47
CA TRP A 339 -12.94 -11.22 17.87
C TRP A 339 -12.30 -12.41 18.57
N ARG A 340 -12.74 -13.63 18.31
CA ARG A 340 -12.14 -14.84 18.88
C ARG A 340 -10.64 -14.91 18.60
N ASP A 341 -10.24 -14.66 17.36
CA ASP A 341 -8.81 -14.64 16.97
C ASP A 341 -8.08 -13.46 17.61
N ALA A 342 -8.71 -12.28 17.68
CA ALA A 342 -8.13 -11.09 18.27
C ALA A 342 -7.91 -11.23 19.79
N ALA A 343 -8.90 -11.75 20.49
CA ALA A 343 -8.82 -12.03 21.93
C ALA A 343 -7.72 -13.06 22.24
N LEU A 344 -7.66 -14.15 21.45
CA LEU A 344 -6.60 -15.14 21.57
C LEU A 344 -5.22 -14.49 21.34
N ALA A 345 -5.05 -13.69 20.27
CA ALA A 345 -3.77 -13.09 19.91
C ALA A 345 -3.25 -12.14 20.99
N TYR A 346 -4.11 -11.32 21.57
CA TYR A 346 -3.76 -10.31 22.57
C TYR A 346 -4.02 -10.73 24.02
N ARG A 347 -4.44 -11.99 24.25
CA ARG A 347 -4.77 -12.56 25.58
C ARG A 347 -5.83 -11.75 26.32
N LEU A 348 -6.85 -11.36 25.58
CA LEU A 348 -8.01 -10.64 26.10
C LEU A 348 -9.16 -11.62 26.38
N PRO A 349 -10.14 -11.27 27.21
CA PRO A 349 -11.36 -12.05 27.38
C PRO A 349 -12.09 -12.25 26.04
N ALA A 350 -12.56 -13.47 25.79
CA ALA A 350 -13.35 -13.75 24.58
C ALA A 350 -14.77 -13.17 24.67
N ASP A 351 -15.28 -13.01 25.89
CA ASP A 351 -16.61 -12.48 26.19
C ASP A 351 -16.51 -11.38 27.28
N PRO A 352 -17.33 -10.32 27.18
CA PRO A 352 -18.19 -9.98 26.04
C PRO A 352 -17.43 -9.47 24.82
N VAL A 353 -17.97 -9.65 23.61
CA VAL A 353 -17.41 -9.05 22.39
C VAL A 353 -17.55 -7.51 22.47
N PRO A 354 -16.46 -6.76 22.31
CA PRO A 354 -16.51 -5.31 22.42
C PRO A 354 -17.27 -4.65 21.25
N PRO A 355 -17.64 -3.36 21.36
CA PRO A 355 -18.19 -2.59 20.26
C PRO A 355 -17.32 -2.71 19.01
N THR A 356 -17.94 -2.99 17.87
CA THR A 356 -17.24 -3.42 16.67
C THR A 356 -17.78 -2.74 15.41
N ARG A 357 -16.87 -2.36 14.51
CA ARG A 357 -17.19 -1.95 13.15
C ARG A 357 -16.58 -2.90 12.15
N ILE A 358 -17.40 -3.48 11.27
CA ILE A 358 -16.96 -4.31 10.14
C ILE A 358 -16.96 -3.47 8.86
N LEU A 359 -15.85 -3.49 8.16
CA LEU A 359 -15.67 -2.83 6.87
C LEU A 359 -15.36 -3.88 5.79
N LYS A 360 -16.11 -3.85 4.70
CA LYS A 360 -15.97 -4.77 3.57
C LYS A 360 -15.58 -3.99 2.32
N GLU A 361 -14.29 -3.97 2.00
CA GLU A 361 -13.81 -3.37 0.76
C GLU A 361 -13.76 -4.42 -0.35
N ARG A 362 -14.80 -4.47 -1.18
CA ARG A 362 -14.94 -5.50 -2.22
C ARG A 362 -13.92 -5.34 -3.36
N ARG A 363 -13.44 -4.14 -3.60
CA ARG A 363 -12.45 -3.82 -4.63
C ARG A 363 -11.20 -3.23 -3.99
N ALA A 364 -10.65 -3.93 -2.99
CA ALA A 364 -9.53 -3.44 -2.21
C ALA A 364 -8.27 -3.31 -3.06
N THR A 365 -7.94 -4.34 -3.85
CA THR A 365 -6.86 -4.32 -4.84
C THR A 365 -7.32 -5.03 -6.11
N PHE A 366 -6.60 -4.87 -7.22
CA PHE A 366 -6.75 -5.81 -8.33
C PHE A 366 -6.22 -7.19 -7.88
N LEU A 367 -6.78 -8.25 -8.45
CA LEU A 367 -6.32 -9.61 -8.22
C LEU A 367 -4.90 -9.78 -8.79
N ALA A 368 -3.91 -10.05 -7.96
CA ALA A 368 -2.50 -10.12 -8.36
C ALA A 368 -2.14 -11.46 -9.04
N SER A 369 -3.02 -11.94 -9.94
CA SER A 369 -2.78 -13.14 -10.74
C SER A 369 -1.94 -12.85 -11.98
N PRO A 370 -1.24 -13.85 -12.57
CA PRO A 370 -0.48 -13.67 -13.79
C PRO A 370 -1.29 -13.00 -14.92
N ALA A 371 -2.52 -13.45 -15.15
CA ALA A 371 -3.39 -12.89 -16.18
C ALA A 371 -3.74 -11.41 -15.95
N GLN A 372 -3.98 -11.00 -14.71
CA GLN A 372 -4.31 -9.61 -14.39
C GLN A 372 -3.08 -8.70 -14.43
N LEU A 373 -1.89 -9.23 -14.17
CA LEU A 373 -0.64 -8.46 -14.31
C LEU A 373 -0.38 -8.05 -15.76
N LEU A 374 -0.72 -8.91 -16.74
CA LEU A 374 -0.60 -8.60 -18.17
C LEU A 374 -1.55 -7.47 -18.63
N ARG A 375 -2.58 -7.16 -17.84
CA ARG A 375 -3.56 -6.12 -18.13
C ARG A 375 -3.19 -4.76 -17.50
N ARG A 376 -2.09 -4.69 -16.77
CA ARG A 376 -1.62 -3.43 -16.16
C ARG A 376 -1.08 -2.50 -17.24
N PRO A 377 -1.63 -1.29 -17.39
CA PRO A 377 -1.15 -0.35 -18.38
C PRO A 377 0.18 0.27 -17.97
N ALA A 378 0.94 0.73 -18.97
CA ALA A 378 2.05 1.64 -18.75
C ALA A 378 1.56 2.99 -18.21
N PRO A 379 2.41 3.80 -17.58
CA PRO A 379 2.05 5.15 -17.12
C PRO A 379 1.78 6.12 -18.28
N THR A 380 2.29 5.86 -19.47
CA THR A 380 2.06 6.64 -20.69
C THR A 380 0.93 6.05 -21.52
N THR A 381 0.22 6.90 -22.24
CA THR A 381 -0.86 6.50 -23.14
C THR A 381 -0.53 6.90 -24.60
N GLN A 382 -1.43 6.60 -25.53
CA GLN A 382 -1.29 7.08 -26.90
C GLN A 382 -1.47 8.61 -27.04
N TRP A 383 -2.09 9.26 -26.05
CA TRP A 383 -2.27 10.72 -26.03
C TRP A 383 -1.07 11.37 -25.32
N LYS A 384 -0.44 12.31 -26.01
CA LYS A 384 0.83 12.92 -25.56
C LYS A 384 0.78 13.60 -24.20
N ASN A 385 -0.38 14.13 -23.81
CA ASN A 385 -0.58 14.84 -22.56
C ASN A 385 -1.41 14.09 -21.52
N LEU A 386 -1.67 12.78 -21.72
CA LEU A 386 -2.42 11.94 -20.78
C LEU A 386 -1.50 10.87 -20.17
N LEU A 387 -1.36 10.94 -18.86
CA LEU A 387 -0.60 10.00 -18.06
C LEU A 387 -1.52 9.27 -17.06
N LEU A 388 -1.17 8.04 -16.72
CA LEU A 388 -1.90 7.23 -15.76
C LEU A 388 -1.10 7.09 -14.46
N ALA A 389 -1.79 7.18 -13.33
CA ALA A 389 -1.26 6.84 -12.02
C ALA A 389 -2.27 6.01 -11.23
N GLY A 390 -1.79 5.13 -10.35
CA GLY A 390 -2.63 4.25 -9.55
C GLY A 390 -1.89 2.94 -9.25
N ASP A 391 -2.37 2.23 -8.27
CA ASP A 391 -1.84 0.91 -7.89
C ASP A 391 -1.95 -0.14 -9.01
N TYR A 392 -2.84 0.07 -9.96
CA TYR A 392 -3.06 -0.80 -11.13
C TYR A 392 -2.11 -0.52 -12.31
N VAL A 393 -1.42 0.63 -12.33
CA VAL A 393 -0.41 0.95 -13.35
C VAL A 393 0.83 0.08 -13.12
N ASP A 394 1.45 -0.40 -14.21
CA ASP A 394 2.61 -1.28 -14.09
C ASP A 394 3.85 -0.53 -13.58
N THR A 395 4.19 -0.80 -12.34
CA THR A 395 5.38 -0.33 -11.64
C THR A 395 6.34 -1.48 -11.29
N GLY A 396 5.97 -2.72 -11.63
CA GLY A 396 6.63 -3.92 -11.15
C GLY A 396 6.39 -4.21 -9.65
N LEU A 397 5.57 -3.40 -8.96
CA LEU A 397 5.20 -3.55 -7.54
C LEU A 397 3.74 -4.01 -7.42
N PRO A 398 3.35 -4.63 -6.28
CA PRO A 398 1.95 -4.98 -6.03
C PRO A 398 1.05 -3.75 -5.86
N GLY A 399 -0.27 -3.99 -5.87
CA GLY A 399 -1.31 -2.97 -5.64
C GLY A 399 -1.39 -2.53 -4.18
N ALA A 400 -0.34 -1.88 -3.68
CA ALA A 400 -0.17 -1.40 -2.32
C ALA A 400 0.22 0.08 -2.28
N ILE A 401 0.39 0.66 -1.09
CA ILE A 401 0.83 2.05 -0.89
C ILE A 401 2.10 2.37 -1.69
N GLU A 402 3.12 1.51 -1.58
CA GLU A 402 4.40 1.67 -2.29
C GLU A 402 4.22 1.75 -3.81
N GLY A 403 3.42 0.84 -4.39
CA GLY A 403 3.11 0.81 -5.82
C GLY A 403 2.30 2.03 -6.28
N ALA A 404 1.33 2.47 -5.49
CA ALA A 404 0.52 3.66 -5.78
C ALA A 404 1.38 4.94 -5.81
N ILE A 405 2.21 5.14 -4.79
CA ILE A 405 3.12 6.30 -4.70
C ILE A 405 4.16 6.26 -5.83
N ALA A 406 4.76 5.09 -6.10
CA ALA A 406 5.71 4.91 -7.20
C ALA A 406 5.09 5.28 -8.56
N SER A 407 3.84 4.91 -8.80
CA SER A 407 3.13 5.27 -10.04
C SER A 407 2.91 6.77 -10.15
N GLY A 408 2.56 7.44 -9.03
CA GLY A 408 2.41 8.89 -8.96
C GLY A 408 3.71 9.62 -9.31
N TYR A 409 4.84 9.20 -8.74
CA TYR A 409 6.17 9.77 -9.06
C TYR A 409 6.57 9.53 -10.50
N THR A 410 6.26 8.34 -11.05
CA THR A 410 6.54 8.06 -12.46
C THR A 410 5.72 8.96 -13.38
N ALA A 411 4.43 9.16 -13.09
CA ALA A 411 3.58 10.05 -13.85
C ALA A 411 4.05 11.52 -13.75
N ALA A 412 4.44 11.98 -12.56
CA ALA A 412 5.00 13.32 -12.38
C ALA A 412 6.28 13.52 -13.21
N GLY A 413 7.22 12.58 -13.17
CA GLY A 413 8.45 12.64 -13.98
C GLY A 413 8.15 12.73 -15.47
N ARG A 414 7.15 12.00 -15.98
CA ARG A 414 6.74 12.09 -17.39
C ARG A 414 6.02 13.39 -17.72
N ALA A 415 5.29 13.98 -16.78
CA ALA A 415 4.66 15.29 -16.98
C ALA A 415 5.72 16.40 -17.16
N PHE A 416 6.89 16.32 -16.51
CA PHE A 416 8.02 17.22 -16.73
C PHE A 416 8.51 17.18 -18.19
N GLU A 417 8.62 15.98 -18.78
CA GLU A 417 9.07 15.81 -20.17
C GLU A 417 8.07 16.44 -21.14
N VAL A 418 6.77 16.30 -20.90
CA VAL A 418 5.71 16.90 -21.72
C VAL A 418 5.72 18.44 -21.64
N ALA A 419 6.02 19.00 -20.47
CA ALA A 419 6.09 20.44 -20.24
C ALA A 419 7.37 21.11 -20.78
N GLY A 420 8.29 20.34 -21.39
CA GLY A 420 9.55 20.85 -21.94
C GLY A 420 10.58 21.30 -20.90
N ALA A 421 10.42 20.91 -19.65
CA ALA A 421 11.42 21.19 -18.62
C ALA A 421 12.56 20.16 -18.69
N PRO A 422 13.84 20.56 -18.48
CA PRO A 422 14.93 19.61 -18.47
C PRO A 422 14.78 18.62 -17.31
N VAL A 423 14.77 17.34 -17.65
CA VAL A 423 14.75 16.23 -16.66
C VAL A 423 16.03 16.33 -15.81
N ARG A 424 15.93 16.68 -14.55
CA ARG A 424 17.03 16.46 -13.62
C ARG A 424 17.14 14.95 -13.42
N SER A 425 18.22 14.38 -13.99
CA SER A 425 18.55 12.96 -13.84
C SER A 425 18.45 12.54 -12.37
N ASP A 426 17.70 11.46 -12.16
CA ASP A 426 17.53 10.70 -10.93
C ASP A 426 18.63 10.96 -9.87
N ARG A 427 18.34 11.76 -8.85
CA ARG A 427 19.06 11.61 -7.58
C ARG A 427 18.58 10.27 -7.00
N ARG A 428 19.25 9.20 -7.41
CA ARG A 428 19.23 7.97 -6.62
C ARG A 428 19.60 8.39 -5.21
N LEU A 429 18.67 8.29 -4.27
CA LEU A 429 19.00 8.29 -2.85
C LEU A 429 19.96 7.10 -2.67
N THR A 430 21.25 7.39 -2.74
CA THR A 430 22.27 6.37 -2.54
C THR A 430 22.22 6.02 -1.06
N THR A 431 22.48 4.76 -0.76
CA THR A 431 22.60 4.21 0.60
C THR A 431 23.56 5.03 1.50
N ARG A 432 24.35 5.94 0.94
CA ARG A 432 25.23 6.88 1.65
C ARG A 432 24.47 8.03 2.33
N ASP A 433 23.37 8.50 1.78
CA ASP A 433 22.63 9.64 2.35
C ASP A 433 21.76 9.19 3.55
N ALA A 434 21.21 7.97 3.49
CA ALA A 434 20.52 7.35 4.62
C ALA A 434 21.48 7.09 5.81
N SER A 435 22.71 6.66 5.53
CA SER A 435 23.74 6.45 6.56
C SER A 435 24.22 7.75 7.21
N ARG A 436 24.26 8.85 6.49
CA ARG A 436 24.63 10.18 7.04
C ARG A 436 23.56 10.76 7.96
N ALA A 437 22.27 10.59 7.59
CA ALA A 437 21.15 11.02 8.44
C ALA A 437 21.09 10.22 9.74
N GLU A 438 21.40 8.94 9.71
CA GLU A 438 21.43 8.07 10.89
C GLU A 438 22.62 8.39 11.80
N GLN A 439 23.80 8.70 11.24
CA GLN A 439 24.97 9.14 12.00
C GLN A 439 24.80 10.52 12.64
N GLN A 440 24.12 11.44 11.98
CA GLN A 440 23.77 12.75 12.57
C GLN A 440 22.77 12.65 13.72
N ARG A 441 21.81 11.71 13.65
CA ARG A 441 20.87 11.45 14.76
C ARG A 441 21.56 10.80 15.97
N GLN A 442 22.50 9.89 15.75
CA GLN A 442 23.27 9.30 16.86
C GLN A 442 24.19 10.31 17.56
N ARG A 443 24.70 11.32 16.86
CA ARG A 443 25.51 12.41 17.45
C ARG A 443 24.68 13.48 18.18
N ALA A 444 23.37 13.54 17.96
CA ALA A 444 22.48 14.48 18.65
C ALA A 444 21.85 13.86 19.92
N LEU A 445 22.08 12.59 20.19
CA LEU A 445 21.59 11.85 21.37
C LEU A 445 22.72 11.44 22.34
N THR A 446 23.96 11.83 22.04
CA THR A 446 25.11 11.84 22.96
C THR A 446 25.48 13.28 23.32
#